data_1e7450760f3ce63da7cbc02b42d2fc6e
#
_entry.id   1e7450760f3ce63da7cbc02b42d2fc6e
#
_cell.length_a   1.000
_cell.length_b   1.000
_cell.length_c   1.000
_cell.angle_alpha   90.00
_cell.angle_beta   90.00
_cell.angle_gamma   90.00
#
_symmetry.space_group_name_H-M   'P 1'
#
loop_
_entity.id
_entity.type
_entity.pdbx_description
1 polymer ?
#
loop_
_entity_poly.entity_id
_entity_poly.type
_entity_poly.pdbx_seq_one_letter_code
_entity_poly.pdbx_strand_id
1 'polypeptide(L)'
;MLSGKPDAPVNAVAPDARATCHIRYTVDTDPHTFEASLRRHLNEQGFGDIVIENAGVRMAASRTPPNHPWVRWAQDSMQKTLGKRVQIIPNSSGGLPGDVFVDHIGVPLVWVPHSYNGCKQHGPDEHFLIAPAREGILAFTGMWWDLGQGGTP
;
A
#
# COMPACT_ATOMS: atom_id res chain seq x y z
N MET A 1 16.22 5.93 11.92
CA MET A 1 17.64 6.34 11.88
C MET A 1 18.35 5.69 13.05
N LEU A 2 19.53 5.13 12.84
CA LEU A 2 20.38 4.55 13.88
C LEU A 2 21.75 5.21 13.80
N SER A 3 22.37 5.46 14.95
CA SER A 3 23.71 6.01 15.06
C SER A 3 24.46 5.22 16.14
N GLY A 4 25.68 4.76 15.81
CA GLY A 4 26.48 3.90 16.67
C GLY A 4 25.94 2.48 16.81
N LYS A 5 26.34 1.79 17.88
CA LYS A 5 25.95 0.41 18.20
C LYS A 5 24.99 0.42 19.40
N PRO A 6 23.66 0.25 19.19
CA PRO A 6 22.69 0.26 20.30
C PRO A 6 22.97 -0.78 21.38
N ASP A 7 23.48 -1.97 20.97
CA ASP A 7 23.75 -3.10 21.85
C ASP A 7 25.09 -2.99 22.60
N ALA A 8 25.93 -1.99 22.25
CA ALA A 8 27.20 -1.72 22.90
C ALA A 8 27.45 -0.21 22.96
N PRO A 9 26.70 0.52 23.80
CA PRO A 9 26.80 1.98 23.87
C PRO A 9 28.14 2.39 24.45
N VAL A 10 28.78 3.36 23.81
CA VAL A 10 30.01 4.00 24.28
C VAL A 10 29.77 5.50 24.44
N ASN A 11 30.44 6.10 25.42
CA ASN A 11 30.38 7.55 25.62
C ASN A 11 31.32 8.27 24.62
N ALA A 12 30.98 8.19 23.35
CA ALA A 12 31.73 8.80 22.25
C ALA A 12 30.76 9.20 21.11
N VAL A 13 31.23 10.12 20.25
CA VAL A 13 30.51 10.43 19.01
C VAL A 13 30.49 9.19 18.12
N ALA A 14 29.33 8.81 17.66
CA ALA A 14 29.19 7.67 16.78
C ALA A 14 29.92 7.91 15.45
N PRO A 15 30.71 6.95 14.97
CA PRO A 15 31.48 7.10 13.73
C PRO A 15 30.61 7.03 12.48
N ASP A 16 29.42 6.46 12.57
CA ASP A 16 28.49 6.24 11.48
C ASP A 16 27.03 6.46 11.89
N ALA A 17 26.19 6.72 10.92
CA ALA A 17 24.74 6.75 11.05
C ALA A 17 24.08 6.07 9.84
N ARG A 18 23.03 5.32 10.08
CA ARG A 18 22.25 4.65 9.03
C ARG A 18 20.80 5.09 9.07
N ALA A 19 20.24 5.41 7.92
CA ALA A 19 18.82 5.67 7.75
C ALA A 19 18.24 4.69 6.74
N THR A 20 17.15 4.01 7.12
CA THR A 20 16.35 3.20 6.19
C THR A 20 15.13 4.00 5.76
N CYS A 21 14.95 4.12 4.46
CA CYS A 21 13.85 4.86 3.86
C CYS A 21 13.02 3.94 2.95
N HIS A 22 11.70 4.09 2.98
CA HIS A 22 10.81 3.45 2.04
C HIS A 22 10.20 4.51 1.14
N ILE A 23 10.33 4.33 -0.17
CA ILE A 23 9.70 5.21 -1.17
C ILE A 23 8.40 4.56 -1.62
N ARG A 24 7.29 5.30 -1.51
CA ARG A 24 6.00 4.93 -2.08
C ARG A 24 5.75 5.78 -3.30
N TYR A 25 5.32 5.18 -4.39
CA TYR A 25 5.20 5.82 -5.69
C TYR A 25 3.94 5.38 -6.42
N THR A 26 3.57 6.10 -7.46
CA THR A 26 2.39 5.83 -8.29
C THR A 26 2.74 4.95 -9.49
N VAL A 27 1.74 4.35 -10.12
CA VAL A 27 1.89 3.40 -11.23
C VAL A 27 2.68 3.93 -12.44
N ASP A 28 2.69 5.26 -12.67
CA ASP A 28 3.38 5.86 -13.81
C ASP A 28 4.82 6.29 -13.47
N THR A 29 5.36 5.84 -12.34
CA THR A 29 6.70 6.19 -11.89
C THR A 29 7.64 4.99 -12.09
N ASP A 30 8.76 5.19 -12.77
CA ASP A 30 9.79 4.17 -12.92
C ASP A 30 10.70 4.11 -11.67
N PRO A 31 10.57 3.06 -10.83
CA PRO A 31 11.36 2.94 -9.61
C PRO A 31 12.85 2.70 -9.87
N HIS A 32 13.23 2.25 -11.06
CA HIS A 32 14.64 2.01 -11.42
C HIS A 32 15.45 3.31 -11.52
N THR A 33 14.77 4.46 -11.62
CA THR A 33 15.42 5.77 -11.65
C THR A 33 15.72 6.36 -10.27
N PHE A 34 15.18 5.78 -9.18
CA PHE A 34 15.24 6.36 -7.83
C PHE A 34 16.67 6.45 -7.29
N GLU A 35 17.46 5.39 -7.43
CA GLU A 35 18.83 5.39 -6.92
C GLU A 35 19.70 6.44 -7.60
N ALA A 36 19.65 6.49 -8.94
CA ALA A 36 20.39 7.48 -9.71
C ALA A 36 19.95 8.92 -9.40
N SER A 37 18.64 9.12 -9.22
CA SER A 37 18.08 10.43 -8.84
C SER A 37 18.50 10.85 -7.44
N LEU A 38 18.47 9.93 -6.47
CA LEU A 38 18.92 10.18 -5.11
C LEU A 38 20.42 10.49 -5.08
N ARG A 39 21.24 9.71 -5.79
CA ARG A 39 22.68 9.95 -5.90
C ARG A 39 22.98 11.32 -6.45
N ARG A 40 22.33 11.72 -7.53
CA ARG A 40 22.49 13.05 -8.11
C ARG A 40 22.13 14.14 -7.09
N HIS A 41 20.96 14.00 -6.44
CA HIS A 41 20.51 14.96 -5.44
C HIS A 41 21.51 15.10 -4.28
N LEU A 42 22.00 14.00 -3.73
CA LEU A 42 22.98 14.02 -2.66
C LEU A 42 24.28 14.72 -3.06
N ASN A 43 24.78 14.47 -4.27
CA ASN A 43 25.96 15.12 -4.80
C ASN A 43 25.75 16.65 -4.94
N GLU A 44 24.62 17.08 -5.48
CA GLU A 44 24.25 18.48 -5.64
C GLU A 44 24.13 19.22 -4.30
N GLN A 45 23.73 18.51 -3.24
CA GLN A 45 23.59 19.04 -1.89
C GLN A 45 24.87 18.93 -1.05
N GLY A 46 26.00 18.47 -1.61
CA GLY A 46 27.27 18.33 -0.91
C GLY A 46 27.38 17.08 -0.03
N PHE A 47 26.50 16.09 -0.20
CA PHE A 47 26.48 14.84 0.55
C PHE A 47 26.94 13.63 -0.29
N GLY A 48 27.91 13.82 -1.16
CA GLY A 48 28.41 12.77 -2.07
C GLY A 48 29.02 11.56 -1.36
N ASP A 49 29.50 11.73 -0.12
CA ASP A 49 30.10 10.65 0.68
C ASP A 49 29.07 9.67 1.28
N ILE A 50 27.77 9.98 1.21
CA ILE A 50 26.72 9.07 1.69
C ILE A 50 26.69 7.83 0.81
N VAL A 51 26.83 6.67 1.43
CA VAL A 51 26.67 5.38 0.75
C VAL A 51 25.18 5.04 0.62
N ILE A 52 24.71 4.75 -0.60
CA ILE A 52 23.38 4.26 -0.86
C ILE A 52 23.43 2.74 -0.96
N GLU A 53 22.69 2.07 -0.08
CA GLU A 53 22.44 0.63 -0.16
C GLU A 53 21.00 0.41 -0.64
N ASN A 54 20.82 -0.02 -1.88
CA ASN A 54 19.48 -0.24 -2.44
C ASN A 54 19.04 -1.69 -2.22
N ALA A 55 17.94 -1.88 -1.51
CA ALA A 55 17.34 -3.19 -1.28
C ALA A 55 16.41 -3.65 -2.43
N GLY A 56 16.28 -2.85 -3.47
CA GLY A 56 15.44 -3.13 -4.63
C GLY A 56 13.94 -2.85 -4.42
N VAL A 57 13.17 -3.13 -5.46
CA VAL A 57 11.70 -3.01 -5.45
C VAL A 57 11.13 -4.33 -4.95
N ARG A 58 10.40 -4.29 -3.83
CA ARG A 58 9.76 -5.50 -3.26
C ARG A 58 8.34 -5.72 -3.76
N MET A 59 7.62 -4.64 -4.00
CA MET A 59 6.26 -4.62 -4.55
C MET A 59 6.15 -3.43 -5.48
N ALA A 60 5.75 -3.65 -6.71
CA ALA A 60 5.53 -2.57 -7.65
C ALA A 60 4.20 -1.85 -7.34
N ALA A 61 4.12 -0.58 -7.74
CA ALA A 61 2.86 0.14 -7.69
C ALA A 61 1.90 -0.45 -8.74
N SER A 62 0.69 -0.80 -8.33
CA SER A 62 -0.34 -1.35 -9.21
C SER A 62 -1.67 -0.66 -8.98
N ARG A 63 -2.51 -0.62 -10.00
CA ARG A 63 -3.83 0.00 -9.90
C ARG A 63 -4.79 -0.56 -10.95
N THR A 64 -5.97 -0.98 -10.53
CA THR A 64 -7.10 -1.15 -11.44
C THR A 64 -7.75 0.21 -11.67
N PRO A 65 -7.99 0.64 -12.92
CA PRO A 65 -8.63 1.92 -13.20
C PRO A 65 -10.00 2.05 -12.50
N PRO A 66 -10.34 3.22 -11.91
CA PRO A 66 -11.59 3.41 -11.18
C PRO A 66 -12.87 3.18 -12.02
N ASN A 67 -12.74 3.32 -13.35
CA ASN A 67 -13.86 3.08 -14.29
C ASN A 67 -13.89 1.65 -14.85
N HIS A 68 -13.01 0.76 -14.39
CA HIS A 68 -12.98 -0.63 -14.81
C HIS A 68 -14.33 -1.31 -14.46
N PRO A 69 -14.91 -2.15 -15.35
CA PRO A 69 -16.22 -2.79 -15.14
C PRO A 69 -16.30 -3.53 -13.78
N TRP A 70 -15.30 -4.29 -13.40
CA TRP A 70 -15.24 -4.99 -12.11
C TRP A 70 -15.23 -4.06 -10.90
N VAL A 71 -14.61 -2.87 -11.00
CA VAL A 71 -14.62 -1.87 -9.92
C VAL A 71 -16.03 -1.30 -9.74
N ARG A 72 -16.71 -1.00 -10.85
CA ARG A 72 -18.09 -0.51 -10.84
C ARG A 72 -19.05 -1.57 -10.32
N TRP A 73 -18.93 -2.78 -10.83
CA TRP A 73 -19.72 -3.91 -10.37
C TRP A 73 -19.58 -4.13 -8.85
N ALA A 74 -18.35 -4.15 -8.32
CA ALA A 74 -18.12 -4.30 -6.88
C ALA A 74 -18.72 -3.14 -6.07
N GLN A 75 -18.62 -1.90 -6.58
CA GLN A 75 -19.23 -0.74 -5.96
C GLN A 75 -20.75 -0.88 -5.88
N ASP A 76 -21.40 -1.26 -6.99
CA ASP A 76 -22.86 -1.38 -7.08
C ASP A 76 -23.38 -2.52 -6.20
N SER A 77 -22.72 -3.69 -6.22
CA SER A 77 -23.06 -4.82 -5.36
C SER A 77 -22.94 -4.46 -3.87
N MET A 78 -21.86 -3.79 -3.48
CA MET A 78 -21.70 -3.33 -2.08
C MET A 78 -22.76 -2.29 -1.71
N GLN A 79 -23.06 -1.31 -2.57
CA GLN A 79 -24.09 -0.30 -2.31
C GLN A 79 -25.46 -0.94 -2.12
N LYS A 80 -25.81 -1.90 -2.99
CA LYS A 80 -27.06 -2.69 -2.90
C LYS A 80 -27.15 -3.43 -1.57
N THR A 81 -26.08 -4.12 -1.18
CA THR A 81 -26.04 -4.95 0.02
C THR A 81 -26.06 -4.11 1.31
N LEU A 82 -25.29 -3.02 1.34
CA LEU A 82 -25.11 -2.20 2.54
C LEU A 82 -26.16 -1.10 2.69
N GLY A 83 -26.92 -0.82 1.65
CA GLY A 83 -27.94 0.26 1.65
C GLY A 83 -27.34 1.67 1.79
N LYS A 84 -26.05 1.86 1.48
CA LYS A 84 -25.36 3.13 1.59
C LYS A 84 -24.40 3.37 0.43
N ARG A 85 -24.03 4.64 0.22
CA ARG A 85 -23.08 5.01 -0.81
C ARG A 85 -21.69 4.44 -0.48
N VAL A 86 -21.10 3.76 -1.46
CA VAL A 86 -19.71 3.27 -1.40
C VAL A 86 -18.84 4.18 -2.27
N GLN A 87 -17.74 4.67 -1.70
CA GLN A 87 -16.80 5.54 -2.40
C GLN A 87 -15.66 4.72 -2.99
N ILE A 88 -15.21 5.12 -4.18
CA ILE A 88 -13.98 4.60 -4.79
C ILE A 88 -12.85 5.56 -4.46
N ILE A 89 -11.80 5.04 -3.83
CA ILE A 89 -10.55 5.76 -3.59
C ILE A 89 -9.56 5.28 -4.66
N PRO A 90 -9.18 6.12 -5.62
CA PRO A 90 -8.40 5.68 -6.78
C PRO A 90 -6.95 5.33 -6.43
N ASN A 91 -6.41 5.86 -5.35
CA ASN A 91 -5.06 5.59 -4.87
C ASN A 91 -5.04 5.41 -3.36
N SER A 92 -4.22 4.48 -2.89
CA SER A 92 -3.94 4.28 -1.47
C SER A 92 -2.43 4.13 -1.27
N SER A 93 -1.92 4.60 -0.15
CA SER A 93 -0.51 4.41 0.23
C SER A 93 -0.23 3.04 0.84
N GLY A 94 -1.23 2.19 1.01
CA GLY A 94 -1.08 0.82 1.51
C GLY A 94 -0.31 -0.05 0.53
N GLY A 95 0.52 -0.96 1.03
CA GLY A 95 1.24 -1.94 0.22
C GLY A 95 0.53 -3.29 0.25
N LEU A 96 0.20 -3.80 -0.93
CA LEU A 96 -0.27 -5.16 -1.19
C LEU A 96 0.50 -5.69 -2.40
N PRO A 97 0.68 -7.00 -2.55
CA PRO A 97 1.26 -7.59 -3.76
C PRO A 97 0.27 -7.54 -4.93
N GLY A 98 -0.29 -6.34 -5.18
CA GLY A 98 -1.31 -6.11 -6.20
C GLY A 98 -0.77 -6.20 -7.62
N ASP A 99 0.50 -5.90 -7.80
CA ASP A 99 1.26 -6.06 -9.04
C ASP A 99 1.22 -7.50 -9.55
N VAL A 100 1.28 -8.49 -8.68
CA VAL A 100 1.16 -9.90 -9.06
C VAL A 100 -0.18 -10.16 -9.77
N PHE A 101 -1.27 -9.64 -9.26
CA PHE A 101 -2.59 -9.84 -9.84
C PHE A 101 -2.79 -9.00 -11.11
N VAL A 102 -2.47 -7.71 -11.04
CA VAL A 102 -2.77 -6.77 -12.12
C VAL A 102 -1.79 -6.93 -13.28
N ASP A 103 -0.48 -7.00 -13.00
CA ASP A 103 0.56 -6.92 -14.01
C ASP A 103 1.03 -8.30 -14.49
N HIS A 104 1.09 -9.30 -13.59
CA HIS A 104 1.57 -10.64 -13.96
C HIS A 104 0.44 -11.60 -14.34
N ILE A 105 -0.67 -11.61 -13.61
CA ILE A 105 -1.82 -12.48 -13.91
C ILE A 105 -2.79 -11.81 -14.89
N GLY A 106 -2.83 -10.48 -14.92
CA GLY A 106 -3.70 -9.73 -15.83
C GLY A 106 -5.18 -9.67 -15.38
N VAL A 107 -5.43 -9.80 -14.06
CA VAL A 107 -6.79 -9.71 -13.51
C VAL A 107 -6.97 -8.41 -12.72
N PRO A 108 -8.17 -7.80 -12.75
CA PRO A 108 -8.43 -6.61 -11.98
C PRO A 108 -8.42 -6.91 -10.47
N LEU A 109 -7.88 -5.99 -9.70
CA LEU A 109 -7.86 -6.04 -8.25
C LEU A 109 -8.75 -4.95 -7.67
N VAL A 110 -9.70 -5.34 -6.82
CA VAL A 110 -10.52 -4.41 -6.04
C VAL A 110 -10.19 -4.64 -4.56
N TRP A 111 -9.58 -3.64 -3.94
CA TRP A 111 -9.24 -3.70 -2.51
C TRP A 111 -10.37 -3.08 -1.69
N VAL A 112 -10.94 -3.87 -0.78
CA VAL A 112 -12.02 -3.46 0.12
C VAL A 112 -11.49 -3.48 1.56
N PRO A 113 -10.95 -2.37 2.08
CA PRO A 113 -10.38 -2.31 3.42
C PRO A 113 -11.45 -2.24 4.50
N HIS A 114 -11.19 -2.86 5.65
CA HIS A 114 -12.06 -2.86 6.84
C HIS A 114 -11.37 -2.24 8.07
N SER A 115 -10.23 -1.59 7.88
CA SER A 115 -9.55 -0.82 8.91
C SER A 115 -10.08 0.62 8.98
N TYR A 116 -9.73 1.32 10.05
CA TYR A 116 -10.03 2.74 10.23
C TYR A 116 -8.80 3.44 10.85
N ASN A 117 -8.76 4.77 10.80
CA ASN A 117 -7.58 5.53 11.22
C ASN A 117 -7.17 5.31 12.68
N GLY A 118 -8.10 4.99 13.56
CA GLY A 118 -7.84 4.75 14.98
C GLY A 118 -7.40 3.32 15.31
N CYS A 119 -7.34 2.40 14.34
CA CYS A 119 -7.01 0.99 14.58
C CYS A 119 -5.56 0.73 15.00
N LYS A 120 -4.70 1.76 15.00
CA LYS A 120 -3.27 1.67 15.34
C LYS A 120 -2.51 0.63 14.50
N GLN A 121 -2.84 0.54 13.21
CA GLN A 121 -2.24 -0.43 12.29
C GLN A 121 -0.72 -0.46 12.41
N HIS A 122 -0.15 -1.65 12.59
CA HIS A 122 1.28 -1.91 12.84
C HIS A 122 1.84 -1.32 14.13
N GLY A 123 0.99 -0.93 15.07
CA GLY A 123 1.38 -0.38 16.37
C GLY A 123 0.94 -1.24 17.55
N PRO A 124 1.39 -0.87 18.78
CA PRO A 124 0.86 -1.49 20.00
C PRO A 124 -0.66 -1.28 20.12
N ASP A 125 -1.36 -2.29 20.63
CA ASP A 125 -2.83 -2.30 20.75
C ASP A 125 -3.57 -2.17 19.42
N GLU A 126 -3.02 -2.71 18.35
CA GLU A 126 -3.73 -2.80 17.07
C GLU A 126 -5.05 -3.56 17.26
N HIS A 127 -6.12 -3.00 16.74
CA HIS A 127 -7.46 -3.55 16.93
C HIS A 127 -8.36 -3.22 15.75
N PHE A 128 -9.49 -3.92 15.67
CA PHE A 128 -10.57 -3.60 14.73
C PHE A 128 -11.90 -3.41 15.48
N LEU A 129 -12.81 -2.71 14.85
CA LEU A 129 -14.17 -2.54 15.37
C LEU A 129 -15.09 -3.64 14.83
N ILE A 130 -15.94 -4.17 15.70
CA ILE A 130 -16.89 -5.24 15.34
C ILE A 130 -17.88 -4.76 14.26
N ALA A 131 -18.32 -3.51 14.31
CA ALA A 131 -19.28 -3.00 13.34
C ALA A 131 -18.73 -2.95 11.90
N PRO A 132 -17.56 -2.38 11.60
CA PRO A 132 -16.92 -2.49 10.29
C PRO A 132 -16.62 -3.93 9.88
N ALA A 133 -16.24 -4.81 10.80
CA ALA A 133 -15.97 -6.21 10.49
C ALA A 133 -17.25 -6.93 10.01
N ARG A 134 -18.37 -6.72 10.68
CA ARG A 134 -19.69 -7.26 10.27
C ARG A 134 -20.12 -6.69 8.92
N GLU A 135 -19.93 -5.40 8.71
CA GLU A 135 -20.22 -4.76 7.43
C GLU A 135 -19.40 -5.37 6.30
N GLY A 136 -18.11 -5.63 6.55
CA GLY A 136 -17.25 -6.30 5.58
C GLY A 136 -17.75 -7.70 5.22
N ILE A 137 -18.15 -8.50 6.20
CA ILE A 137 -18.72 -9.82 5.95
C ILE A 137 -19.98 -9.71 5.09
N LEU A 138 -20.87 -8.77 5.40
CA LEU A 138 -22.08 -8.52 4.60
C LEU A 138 -21.74 -8.12 3.17
N ALA A 139 -20.81 -7.19 2.98
CA ALA A 139 -20.39 -6.74 1.66
C ALA A 139 -19.84 -7.88 0.81
N PHE A 140 -18.94 -8.69 1.36
CA PHE A 140 -18.40 -9.85 0.64
C PHE A 140 -19.46 -10.92 0.36
N THR A 141 -20.35 -11.20 1.31
CA THR A 141 -21.47 -12.13 1.11
C THR A 141 -22.37 -11.66 -0.03
N GLY A 142 -22.67 -10.36 -0.08
CA GLY A 142 -23.48 -9.78 -1.16
C GLY A 142 -22.79 -9.90 -2.52
N MET A 143 -21.50 -9.59 -2.60
CA MET A 143 -20.74 -9.77 -3.84
C MET A 143 -20.72 -11.23 -4.31
N TRP A 144 -20.46 -12.19 -3.42
CA TRP A 144 -20.52 -13.61 -3.76
C TRP A 144 -21.89 -14.05 -4.24
N TRP A 145 -22.95 -13.55 -3.60
CA TRP A 145 -24.32 -13.82 -4.02
C TRP A 145 -24.58 -13.28 -5.43
N ASP A 146 -24.22 -12.03 -5.68
CA ASP A 146 -24.44 -11.39 -6.98
C ASP A 146 -23.62 -12.06 -8.10
N LEU A 147 -22.40 -12.53 -7.81
CA LEU A 147 -21.62 -13.36 -8.74
C LEU A 147 -22.36 -14.66 -9.08
N GLY A 148 -22.92 -15.35 -8.09
CA GLY A 148 -23.67 -16.59 -8.27
C GLY A 148 -24.96 -16.43 -9.07
N GLN A 149 -25.53 -15.22 -9.12
CA GLN A 149 -26.70 -14.91 -9.94
C GLN A 149 -26.34 -14.54 -11.40
N GLY A 150 -25.09 -14.65 -11.80
CA GLY A 150 -24.64 -14.30 -13.16
C GLY A 150 -24.51 -12.79 -13.40
N GLY A 151 -24.51 -11.99 -12.35
CA GLY A 151 -24.34 -10.53 -12.40
C GLY A 151 -22.90 -10.07 -12.59
N THR A 152 -22.14 -10.69 -13.50
CA THR A 152 -20.76 -10.27 -13.82
C THR A 152 -20.74 -9.16 -14.87
N PRO A 153 -19.75 -8.22 -14.84
CA PRO A 153 -19.58 -7.19 -15.87
C PRO A 153 -19.10 -7.76 -17.19
#